data_7f6fe47cdb8676adeac845ad4adb0a50
#
_entry.id   7f6fe47cdb8676adeac845ad4adb0a50
#
_cell.length_a   1.000
_cell.length_b   1.000
_cell.length_c   1.000
_cell.angle_alpha   90.00
_cell.angle_beta   90.00
_cell.angle_gamma   90.00
#
_symmetry.space_group_name_H-M   'P 1'
#
loop_
_entity.id
_entity.type
_entity.pdbx_description
1 polymer ?
#
loop_
_entity_poly.entity_id
_entity_poly.type
_entity_poly.pdbx_seq_one_letter_code
_entity_poly.pdbx_strand_id
1 'polypeptide(L)'
;MNKKRVLIIQDFSMDEEAVRKYDFLKEYDVELDVVQDAHDISKDEFMNRFLTFETKGPDALPVNEKMVRKMKDADIVISHFSPISTKAIEEARHLETICVLRSGVENVNLQSASKKGVKVSNAPGRLAVVVSEFTVGMICAETKNIARSHANMMKGIWENRYYNSDYATTLGKRNIGLVGYGTIGTRVAKMMAGFGANILVYDPYTPDDKIRADGYIPMELNELCQQSDVISIHYRLTPETKNMIGREQFARMKPHAFLINTARAGLVDESCLLDALENHKIGGAALDVFHEEPLGPDSPYLKMDNVTLTPHIAGTASNSDELTFDIMEHTLRHYFTTGQWLHVVN
;
A
#
# COMPACT_ATOMS: atom_id res chain seq x y z
N MET A 1 32.78 -6.81 23.97
CA MET A 1 31.78 -5.85 23.51
C MET A 1 30.49 -6.15 24.31
N ASN A 2 29.75 -5.14 24.76
CA ASN A 2 28.44 -5.41 25.37
C ASN A 2 27.52 -6.00 24.32
N LYS A 3 26.71 -7.00 24.70
CA LYS A 3 25.68 -7.56 23.84
C LYS A 3 24.73 -6.47 23.38
N LYS A 4 24.33 -6.46 22.10
CA LYS A 4 23.28 -5.57 21.65
C LYS A 4 21.92 -5.99 22.22
N ARG A 5 21.14 -5.01 22.66
CA ARG A 5 19.81 -5.23 23.22
C ARG A 5 18.76 -4.93 22.16
N VAL A 6 18.00 -5.95 21.80
CA VAL A 6 16.87 -5.85 20.86
C VAL A 6 15.58 -5.94 21.62
N LEU A 7 14.77 -4.89 21.56
CA LEU A 7 13.45 -4.83 22.16
C LEU A 7 12.37 -5.04 21.09
N ILE A 8 11.55 -6.06 21.26
CA ILE A 8 10.35 -6.31 20.45
C ILE A 8 9.15 -5.72 21.18
N ILE A 9 8.38 -4.87 20.50
CA ILE A 9 7.12 -4.36 21.02
C ILE A 9 6.00 -5.22 20.46
N GLN A 10 5.42 -6.04 21.35
CA GLN A 10 4.30 -6.92 21.04
C GLN A 10 3.00 -6.13 21.18
N ASP A 11 2.33 -5.89 20.05
CA ASP A 11 1.04 -5.23 19.99
C ASP A 11 -0.10 -6.19 19.61
N PHE A 12 -1.29 -5.67 19.40
CA PHE A 12 -2.49 -6.43 19.02
C PHE A 12 -2.30 -7.35 17.80
N SER A 13 -1.43 -6.97 16.87
CA SER A 13 -1.19 -7.70 15.63
C SER A 13 -0.09 -8.76 15.73
N MET A 14 0.62 -8.82 16.86
CA MET A 14 1.75 -9.73 17.07
C MET A 14 1.44 -10.71 18.21
N ASP A 15 1.14 -11.95 17.86
CA ASP A 15 1.04 -13.02 18.84
C ASP A 15 2.43 -13.54 19.30
N GLU A 16 2.43 -14.50 20.22
CA GLU A 16 3.68 -15.08 20.72
C GLU A 16 4.47 -15.83 19.61
N GLU A 17 3.79 -16.39 18.61
CA GLU A 17 4.44 -17.09 17.50
C GLU A 17 5.17 -16.10 16.60
N ALA A 18 4.56 -14.96 16.31
CA ALA A 18 5.19 -13.86 15.57
C ALA A 18 6.44 -13.33 16.29
N VAL A 19 6.38 -13.19 17.62
CA VAL A 19 7.54 -12.79 18.43
C VAL A 19 8.66 -13.84 18.35
N ARG A 20 8.34 -15.14 18.46
CA ARG A 20 9.32 -16.23 18.38
C ARG A 20 10.06 -16.30 17.04
N LYS A 21 9.48 -15.80 15.95
CA LYS A 21 10.18 -15.72 14.65
C LYS A 21 11.49 -14.94 14.74
N TYR A 22 11.63 -14.02 15.69
CA TYR A 22 12.85 -13.24 15.92
C TYR A 22 13.91 -13.97 16.77
N ASP A 23 13.67 -15.20 17.20
CA ASP A 23 14.63 -16.01 17.98
C ASP A 23 15.95 -16.27 17.21
N PHE A 24 15.94 -16.18 15.87
CA PHE A 24 17.15 -16.25 15.05
C PHE A 24 18.19 -15.17 15.42
N LEU A 25 17.75 -14.05 16.00
CA LEU A 25 18.65 -13.00 16.45
C LEU A 25 19.63 -13.47 17.54
N LYS A 26 19.30 -14.53 18.28
CA LYS A 26 20.18 -15.14 19.29
C LYS A 26 21.48 -15.71 18.67
N GLU A 27 21.48 -15.95 17.34
CA GLU A 27 22.69 -16.33 16.60
C GLU A 27 23.79 -15.23 16.59
N TYR A 28 23.40 -13.96 16.85
CA TYR A 28 24.28 -12.78 16.76
C TYR A 28 24.73 -12.20 18.11
N ASP A 29 24.69 -12.99 19.17
CA ASP A 29 25.07 -12.54 20.53
C ASP A 29 24.30 -11.28 21.00
N VAL A 30 22.98 -11.28 20.81
CA VAL A 30 22.07 -10.23 21.27
C VAL A 30 21.30 -10.65 22.52
N GLU A 31 20.86 -9.66 23.30
CA GLU A 31 19.87 -9.82 24.36
C GLU A 31 18.50 -9.42 23.81
N LEU A 32 17.58 -10.40 23.74
CA LEU A 32 16.19 -10.19 23.29
C LEU A 32 15.31 -9.90 24.49
N ASP A 33 14.57 -8.78 24.43
CA ASP A 33 13.54 -8.42 25.40
C ASP A 33 12.22 -8.13 24.69
N VAL A 34 11.11 -8.35 25.39
CA VAL A 34 9.76 -8.12 24.86
C VAL A 34 8.98 -7.22 25.81
N VAL A 35 8.22 -6.30 25.23
CA VAL A 35 7.28 -5.47 25.97
C VAL A 35 5.94 -5.43 25.25
N GLN A 36 4.85 -5.56 25.99
CA GLN A 36 3.51 -5.45 25.44
C GLN A 36 3.06 -3.98 25.38
N ASP A 37 2.46 -3.61 24.23
CA ASP A 37 1.76 -2.33 24.05
C ASP A 37 0.43 -2.57 23.35
N ALA A 38 -0.68 -2.26 24.05
CA ALA A 38 -2.03 -2.44 23.52
C ALA A 38 -2.26 -3.84 22.88
N HIS A 39 -1.73 -4.88 23.54
CA HIS A 39 -1.82 -6.26 23.06
C HIS A 39 -3.25 -6.83 23.24
N ASP A 40 -3.85 -6.60 24.41
CA ASP A 40 -5.15 -7.13 24.82
C ASP A 40 -6.29 -6.12 24.63
N ILE A 41 -6.35 -5.48 23.47
CA ILE A 41 -7.41 -4.51 23.14
C ILE A 41 -8.41 -5.10 22.15
N SER A 42 -9.59 -4.49 22.00
CA SER A 42 -10.56 -4.85 20.98
C SER A 42 -10.09 -4.43 19.58
N LYS A 43 -10.64 -5.06 18.55
CA LYS A 43 -10.39 -4.67 17.15
C LYS A 43 -10.77 -3.21 16.88
N ASP A 44 -11.87 -2.73 17.46
CA ASP A 44 -12.33 -1.34 17.27
C ASP A 44 -11.37 -0.36 17.93
N GLU A 45 -10.86 -0.67 19.12
CA GLU A 45 -9.85 0.13 19.79
C GLU A 45 -8.53 0.15 19.02
N PHE A 46 -8.11 -1.00 18.50
CA PHE A 46 -6.94 -1.08 17.61
C PHE A 46 -7.11 -0.19 16.37
N MET A 47 -8.26 -0.25 15.69
CA MET A 47 -8.53 0.59 14.52
C MET A 47 -8.54 2.07 14.87
N ASN A 48 -9.11 2.46 16.00
CA ASN A 48 -9.08 3.85 16.46
C ASN A 48 -7.65 4.35 16.75
N ARG A 49 -6.81 3.53 17.37
CA ARG A 49 -5.39 3.85 17.60
C ARG A 49 -4.64 3.98 16.27
N PHE A 50 -4.86 3.03 15.36
CA PHE A 50 -4.30 3.03 14.02
C PHE A 50 -4.62 4.33 13.27
N LEU A 51 -5.90 4.68 13.15
CA LEU A 51 -6.34 5.92 12.48
C LEU A 51 -5.79 7.18 13.17
N THR A 52 -5.63 7.14 14.50
CA THR A 52 -5.09 8.28 15.25
C THR A 52 -3.64 8.55 14.88
N PHE A 53 -2.76 7.56 14.89
CA PHE A 53 -1.36 7.84 14.52
C PHE A 53 -1.17 8.04 13.01
N GLU A 54 -1.99 7.43 12.14
CA GLU A 54 -1.97 7.69 10.70
C GLU A 54 -2.29 9.16 10.37
N THR A 55 -3.22 9.76 11.11
CA THR A 55 -3.71 11.12 10.81
C THR A 55 -3.08 12.22 11.65
N LYS A 56 -2.69 11.92 12.90
CA LYS A 56 -2.22 12.90 13.90
C LYS A 56 -0.81 12.62 14.40
N GLY A 57 -0.22 11.50 13.98
CA GLY A 57 1.11 11.07 14.41
C GLY A 57 1.13 10.35 15.76
N PRO A 58 2.29 9.75 16.14
CA PRO A 58 2.42 8.89 17.31
C PRO A 58 2.25 9.62 18.65
N ASP A 59 2.54 10.91 18.70
CA ASP A 59 2.43 11.71 19.93
C ASP A 59 0.98 12.04 20.32
N ALA A 60 0.02 11.77 19.46
CA ALA A 60 -1.41 11.93 19.76
C ALA A 60 -2.00 10.79 20.60
N LEU A 61 -1.24 9.71 20.80
CA LEU A 61 -1.67 8.56 21.58
C LEU A 61 -1.06 8.58 22.99
N PRO A 62 -1.73 7.97 23.98
CA PRO A 62 -1.17 7.81 25.33
C PRO A 62 0.16 7.06 25.29
N VAL A 63 1.13 7.55 26.05
CA VAL A 63 2.47 6.96 26.13
C VAL A 63 2.44 5.73 27.03
N ASN A 64 2.94 4.60 26.56
CA ASN A 64 3.16 3.42 27.39
C ASN A 64 4.47 3.56 28.19
N GLU A 65 4.36 3.90 29.46
CA GLU A 65 5.52 4.13 30.33
C GLU A 65 6.39 2.87 30.55
N LYS A 66 5.80 1.67 30.45
CA LYS A 66 6.56 0.41 30.53
C LYS A 66 7.45 0.24 29.28
N MET A 67 6.89 0.54 28.11
CA MET A 67 7.62 0.54 26.85
C MET A 67 8.75 1.57 26.87
N VAL A 68 8.48 2.80 27.30
CA VAL A 68 9.51 3.86 27.40
C VAL A 68 10.64 3.43 28.33
N ARG A 69 10.34 2.84 29.49
CA ARG A 69 11.39 2.34 30.39
C ARG A 69 12.27 1.26 29.75
N LYS A 70 11.67 0.33 28.99
CA LYS A 70 12.41 -0.74 28.29
C LYS A 70 13.27 -0.18 27.15
N MET A 71 12.76 0.82 26.43
CA MET A 71 13.49 1.47 25.34
C MET A 71 14.73 2.23 25.81
N LYS A 72 14.82 2.64 27.11
CA LYS A 72 15.99 3.37 27.63
C LYS A 72 17.33 2.67 27.37
N ASP A 73 17.32 1.36 27.45
CA ASP A 73 18.53 0.55 27.38
C ASP A 73 18.59 -0.31 26.10
N ALA A 74 17.62 -0.16 25.20
CA ALA A 74 17.59 -0.85 23.90
C ALA A 74 18.50 -0.17 22.87
N ASP A 75 19.22 -0.98 22.07
CA ASP A 75 19.98 -0.54 20.90
C ASP A 75 19.11 -0.57 19.64
N ILE A 76 18.25 -1.58 19.53
CA ILE A 76 17.34 -1.79 18.40
C ILE A 76 15.92 -2.01 18.93
N VAL A 77 14.93 -1.37 18.32
CA VAL A 77 13.51 -1.58 18.61
C VAL A 77 12.82 -2.13 17.38
N ILE A 78 12.02 -3.17 17.54
CA ILE A 78 11.15 -3.73 16.48
C ILE A 78 9.70 -3.44 16.88
N SER A 79 8.97 -2.74 16.00
CA SER A 79 7.59 -2.32 16.24
C SER A 79 6.72 -2.52 15.00
N HIS A 80 5.47 -2.93 15.18
CA HIS A 80 4.50 -3.04 14.07
C HIS A 80 3.54 -1.85 14.06
N PHE A 81 2.57 -1.81 14.98
CA PHE A 81 1.59 -0.72 15.08
C PHE A 81 1.74 0.11 16.33
N SER A 82 2.67 -0.22 17.22
CA SER A 82 2.87 0.56 18.44
C SER A 82 3.45 1.93 18.14
N PRO A 83 2.90 3.00 18.73
CA PRO A 83 3.39 4.36 18.51
C PRO A 83 4.71 4.61 19.25
N ILE A 84 5.72 5.03 18.53
CA ILE A 84 7.02 5.44 19.06
C ILE A 84 7.08 6.96 19.10
N SER A 85 6.67 7.50 20.25
CA SER A 85 6.53 8.94 20.49
C SER A 85 7.87 9.65 20.65
N THR A 86 7.83 10.99 20.58
CA THR A 86 8.95 11.88 20.90
C THR A 86 9.57 11.51 22.25
N LYS A 87 8.76 11.36 23.30
CA LYS A 87 9.22 10.99 24.65
C LYS A 87 9.98 9.67 24.65
N ALA A 88 9.48 8.64 24.00
CA ALA A 88 10.10 7.32 23.95
C ALA A 88 11.51 7.39 23.28
N ILE A 89 11.62 8.15 22.18
CA ILE A 89 12.88 8.34 21.47
C ILE A 89 13.85 9.17 22.32
N GLU A 90 13.43 10.28 22.90
CA GLU A 90 14.30 11.17 23.66
C GLU A 90 14.86 10.51 24.93
N GLU A 91 14.08 9.70 25.62
CA GLU A 91 14.52 8.99 26.83
C GLU A 91 15.43 7.78 26.55
N ALA A 92 15.40 7.21 25.34
CA ALA A 92 16.27 6.09 24.95
C ALA A 92 17.75 6.53 24.92
N ARG A 93 18.66 5.81 25.60
CA ARG A 93 20.07 6.21 25.78
C ARG A 93 20.98 5.67 24.69
N HIS A 94 20.70 4.48 24.20
CA HIS A 94 21.56 3.71 23.32
C HIS A 94 20.92 3.38 21.98
N LEU A 95 19.68 3.84 21.73
CA LEU A 95 18.89 3.49 20.56
C LEU A 95 19.60 3.94 19.27
N GLU A 96 19.90 2.98 18.44
CA GLU A 96 20.51 3.17 17.12
C GLU A 96 19.49 3.12 16.00
N THR A 97 18.53 2.20 16.13
CA THR A 97 17.56 1.95 15.06
C THR A 97 16.19 1.51 15.57
N ILE A 98 15.16 1.98 14.88
CA ILE A 98 13.78 1.51 15.00
C ILE A 98 13.43 0.78 13.71
N CYS A 99 13.11 -0.51 13.82
CA CYS A 99 12.65 -1.36 12.73
C CYS A 99 11.12 -1.39 12.73
N VAL A 100 10.51 -0.85 11.68
CA VAL A 100 9.05 -0.78 11.54
C VAL A 100 8.56 -1.88 10.60
N LEU A 101 7.69 -2.76 11.09
CA LEU A 101 7.14 -3.89 10.35
C LEU A 101 6.01 -3.47 9.37
N ARG A 102 6.14 -2.27 8.80
CA ARG A 102 5.20 -1.66 7.86
C ARG A 102 5.96 -0.95 6.74
N SER A 103 5.27 -0.66 5.65
CA SER A 103 5.81 0.22 4.61
C SER A 103 5.74 1.69 5.02
N GLY A 104 4.63 2.12 5.64
CA GLY A 104 4.50 3.42 6.27
C GLY A 104 5.16 3.44 7.65
N VAL A 105 5.55 4.62 8.11
CA VAL A 105 6.24 4.83 9.40
C VAL A 105 5.56 5.90 10.26
N GLU A 106 4.29 6.11 10.02
CA GLU A 106 3.46 7.14 10.69
C GLU A 106 3.34 6.90 12.20
N ASN A 107 3.59 5.66 12.64
CA ASN A 107 3.67 5.29 14.06
C ASN A 107 5.00 5.70 14.73
N VAL A 108 5.97 6.28 14.01
CA VAL A 108 7.25 6.74 14.55
C VAL A 108 7.40 8.24 14.36
N ASN A 109 7.80 8.98 15.39
CA ASN A 109 8.18 10.39 15.22
C ASN A 109 9.54 10.49 14.50
N LEU A 110 9.49 10.58 13.16
CA LEU A 110 10.69 10.65 12.31
C LEU A 110 11.57 11.85 12.62
N GLN A 111 10.97 13.00 12.96
CA GLN A 111 11.71 14.21 13.26
C GLN A 111 12.56 14.03 14.52
N SER A 112 11.98 13.46 15.57
CA SER A 112 12.69 13.15 16.82
C SER A 112 13.78 12.09 16.61
N ALA A 113 13.49 11.05 15.80
CA ALA A 113 14.46 10.02 15.46
C ALA A 113 15.67 10.63 14.72
N SER A 114 15.43 11.41 13.67
CA SER A 114 16.48 12.08 12.89
C SER A 114 17.30 13.05 13.74
N LYS A 115 16.65 13.87 14.58
CA LYS A 115 17.33 14.82 15.47
C LYS A 115 18.27 14.11 16.45
N LYS A 116 17.92 12.90 16.87
CA LYS A 116 18.73 12.08 17.79
C LYS A 116 19.75 11.19 17.09
N GLY A 117 19.74 11.13 15.76
CA GLY A 117 20.60 10.25 14.95
C GLY A 117 20.14 8.78 14.96
N VAL A 118 18.91 8.51 15.38
CA VAL A 118 18.29 7.17 15.36
C VAL A 118 17.77 6.89 13.95
N LYS A 119 18.23 5.79 13.36
CA LYS A 119 17.73 5.34 12.05
C LYS A 119 16.37 4.71 12.17
N VAL A 120 15.52 4.93 11.16
CA VAL A 120 14.23 4.24 11.03
C VAL A 120 14.28 3.40 9.76
N SER A 121 14.25 2.08 9.94
CA SER A 121 14.22 1.10 8.85
C SER A 121 12.79 0.52 8.76
N ASN A 122 12.23 0.44 7.56
CA ASN A 122 10.89 -0.07 7.35
C ASN A 122 10.86 -1.38 6.55
N ALA A 123 9.68 -1.95 6.31
CA ALA A 123 9.46 -3.11 5.45
C ALA A 123 8.77 -2.65 4.15
N PRO A 124 9.51 -2.09 3.17
CA PRO A 124 8.91 -1.53 1.96
C PRO A 124 8.37 -2.64 1.08
N GLY A 125 7.21 -2.39 0.49
CA GLY A 125 6.62 -3.32 -0.47
C GLY A 125 6.12 -4.64 0.11
N ARG A 126 5.99 -4.78 1.44
CA ARG A 126 5.48 -5.99 2.10
C ARG A 126 4.16 -6.50 1.52
N LEU A 127 3.31 -5.61 1.08
CA LEU A 127 2.03 -5.91 0.45
C LEU A 127 2.07 -5.80 -1.09
N ALA A 128 3.24 -5.56 -1.67
CA ALA A 128 3.32 -5.31 -3.12
C ALA A 128 2.86 -6.51 -3.95
N VAL A 129 3.15 -7.72 -3.50
CA VAL A 129 2.66 -8.95 -4.18
C VAL A 129 1.14 -8.98 -4.12
N VAL A 130 0.59 -8.86 -2.92
CA VAL A 130 -0.86 -8.94 -2.67
C VAL A 130 -1.61 -7.87 -3.46
N VAL A 131 -1.19 -6.61 -3.33
CA VAL A 131 -1.83 -5.48 -4.04
C VAL A 131 -1.71 -5.62 -5.55
N SER A 132 -0.59 -6.11 -6.07
CA SER A 132 -0.43 -6.29 -7.52
C SER A 132 -1.32 -7.41 -8.07
N GLU A 133 -1.45 -8.53 -7.36
CA GLU A 133 -2.37 -9.62 -7.72
C GLU A 133 -3.82 -9.15 -7.67
N PHE A 134 -4.20 -8.45 -6.59
CA PHE A 134 -5.53 -7.89 -6.45
C PHE A 134 -5.85 -6.87 -7.56
N THR A 135 -4.92 -5.99 -7.90
CA THR A 135 -5.08 -5.01 -8.99
C THR A 135 -5.34 -5.71 -10.33
N VAL A 136 -4.59 -6.76 -10.65
CA VAL A 136 -4.83 -7.56 -11.86
C VAL A 136 -6.20 -8.22 -11.82
N GLY A 137 -6.61 -8.73 -10.64
CA GLY A 137 -7.97 -9.22 -10.39
C GLY A 137 -9.03 -8.16 -10.67
N MET A 138 -8.84 -6.92 -10.20
CA MET A 138 -9.75 -5.79 -10.45
C MET A 138 -9.80 -5.39 -11.93
N ILE A 139 -8.65 -5.38 -12.62
CA ILE A 139 -8.61 -5.20 -14.09
C ILE A 139 -9.47 -6.25 -14.78
N CYS A 140 -9.30 -7.52 -14.43
CA CYS A 140 -10.09 -8.61 -15.01
C CYS A 140 -11.56 -8.52 -14.63
N ALA A 141 -11.88 -8.22 -13.36
CA ALA A 141 -13.25 -8.13 -12.87
C ALA A 141 -14.06 -7.06 -13.62
N GLU A 142 -13.46 -5.88 -13.83
CA GLU A 142 -14.10 -4.78 -14.53
C GLU A 142 -14.16 -5.01 -16.05
N THR A 143 -13.04 -5.30 -16.68
CA THR A 143 -12.97 -5.42 -18.15
C THR A 143 -13.70 -6.66 -18.71
N LYS A 144 -13.95 -7.68 -17.87
CA LYS A 144 -14.65 -8.93 -18.25
C LYS A 144 -16.04 -9.04 -17.60
N ASN A 145 -16.51 -8.01 -16.93
CA ASN A 145 -17.82 -8.00 -16.27
C ASN A 145 -18.01 -9.10 -15.20
N ILE A 146 -16.93 -9.59 -14.58
CA ILE A 146 -17.00 -10.73 -13.66
C ILE A 146 -17.81 -10.36 -12.42
N ALA A 147 -17.53 -9.22 -11.79
CA ALA A 147 -18.17 -8.80 -10.55
C ALA A 147 -19.69 -8.56 -10.74
N ARG A 148 -20.05 -7.81 -11.80
CA ARG A 148 -21.46 -7.52 -12.09
C ARG A 148 -22.24 -8.75 -12.56
N SER A 149 -21.61 -9.65 -13.32
CA SER A 149 -22.20 -10.93 -13.69
C SER A 149 -22.52 -11.78 -12.46
N HIS A 150 -21.54 -11.89 -11.54
CA HIS A 150 -21.76 -12.60 -10.27
C HIS A 150 -22.90 -11.96 -9.46
N ALA A 151 -22.89 -10.63 -9.30
CA ALA A 151 -23.94 -9.93 -8.57
C ALA A 151 -25.35 -10.15 -9.16
N ASN A 152 -25.49 -10.22 -10.48
CA ASN A 152 -26.74 -10.55 -11.17
C ASN A 152 -27.15 -12.00 -10.96
N MET A 153 -26.23 -12.94 -11.12
CA MET A 153 -26.49 -14.38 -10.88
C MET A 153 -26.98 -14.63 -9.45
N MET A 154 -26.42 -13.97 -8.44
CA MET A 154 -26.88 -14.10 -7.05
C MET A 154 -28.29 -13.56 -6.83
N LYS A 155 -28.81 -12.70 -7.71
CA LYS A 155 -30.20 -12.23 -7.74
C LYS A 155 -31.12 -13.07 -8.63
N GLY A 156 -30.61 -14.17 -9.22
CA GLY A 156 -31.36 -15.01 -10.17
C GLY A 156 -31.50 -14.38 -11.57
N ILE A 157 -30.73 -13.36 -11.88
CA ILE A 157 -30.76 -12.65 -13.17
C ILE A 157 -29.70 -13.27 -14.08
N TRP A 158 -30.15 -13.89 -15.20
CA TRP A 158 -29.29 -14.43 -16.25
C TRP A 158 -29.04 -13.34 -17.29
N GLU A 159 -28.02 -12.47 -17.03
CA GLU A 159 -27.63 -11.38 -17.97
C GLU A 159 -26.24 -11.70 -18.52
N ASN A 160 -26.09 -11.60 -19.85
CA ASN A 160 -24.85 -11.87 -20.56
C ASN A 160 -24.38 -10.68 -21.42
N ARG A 161 -25.09 -9.56 -21.39
CA ARG A 161 -24.72 -8.35 -22.12
C ARG A 161 -24.81 -7.14 -21.19
N TYR A 162 -23.71 -6.45 -21.02
CA TYR A 162 -23.55 -5.29 -20.15
C TYR A 162 -23.26 -4.06 -20.99
N TYR A 163 -23.34 -2.88 -20.39
CA TYR A 163 -23.05 -1.60 -21.04
C TYR A 163 -21.70 -1.63 -21.81
N ASN A 164 -20.65 -2.16 -21.19
CA ASN A 164 -19.31 -2.22 -21.76
C ASN A 164 -19.02 -3.48 -22.57
N SER A 165 -20.00 -4.30 -22.93
CA SER A 165 -19.79 -5.58 -23.62
C SER A 165 -19.10 -5.42 -24.96
N ASP A 166 -19.33 -4.31 -25.66
CA ASP A 166 -18.69 -4.03 -26.95
C ASP A 166 -17.18 -3.69 -26.78
N TYR A 167 -16.76 -3.37 -25.57
CA TYR A 167 -15.37 -3.08 -25.17
C TYR A 167 -14.71 -4.23 -24.40
N ALA A 168 -15.45 -5.26 -24.01
CA ALA A 168 -14.99 -6.42 -23.27
C ALA A 168 -14.18 -7.39 -24.13
N THR A 169 -13.16 -6.88 -24.83
CA THR A 169 -12.29 -7.66 -25.70
C THR A 169 -11.16 -8.34 -24.93
N THR A 170 -10.30 -9.11 -25.61
CA THR A 170 -9.10 -9.69 -25.00
C THR A 170 -8.17 -8.61 -24.45
N LEU A 171 -7.46 -8.88 -23.36
CA LEU A 171 -6.45 -7.96 -22.83
C LEU A 171 -5.16 -7.96 -23.67
N GLY A 172 -4.91 -9.06 -24.39
CA GLY A 172 -3.81 -9.12 -25.35
C GLY A 172 -3.95 -8.03 -26.42
N LYS A 173 -2.84 -7.34 -26.69
CA LYS A 173 -2.76 -6.18 -27.60
C LYS A 173 -3.49 -4.90 -27.13
N ARG A 174 -4.07 -4.90 -25.90
CA ARG A 174 -4.59 -3.69 -25.29
C ARG A 174 -3.46 -2.86 -24.70
N ASN A 175 -3.62 -1.57 -24.69
CA ASN A 175 -2.70 -0.64 -24.03
C ASN A 175 -3.09 -0.51 -22.55
N ILE A 176 -2.23 -0.97 -21.67
CA ILE A 176 -2.38 -0.84 -20.22
C ILE A 176 -1.45 0.27 -19.77
N GLY A 177 -2.02 1.41 -19.39
CA GLY A 177 -1.31 2.56 -18.84
C GLY A 177 -1.10 2.42 -17.35
N LEU A 178 0.13 2.46 -16.91
CA LEU A 178 0.50 2.42 -15.50
C LEU A 178 0.95 3.82 -15.06
N VAL A 179 0.22 4.41 -14.15
CA VAL A 179 0.57 5.68 -13.50
C VAL A 179 1.34 5.34 -12.22
N GLY A 180 2.67 5.35 -12.30
CA GLY A 180 3.60 4.91 -11.29
C GLY A 180 4.25 3.56 -11.62
N TYR A 181 5.60 3.52 -11.54
CA TYR A 181 6.42 2.35 -11.87
C TYR A 181 7.32 1.92 -10.69
N GLY A 182 6.78 2.09 -9.49
CA GLY A 182 7.39 1.58 -8.25
C GLY A 182 7.20 0.07 -8.08
N THR A 183 7.33 -0.42 -6.85
CA THR A 183 7.29 -1.86 -6.53
C THR A 183 6.00 -2.55 -6.99
N ILE A 184 4.84 -1.89 -6.88
CA ILE A 184 3.55 -2.44 -7.32
C ILE A 184 3.42 -2.33 -8.84
N GLY A 185 3.62 -1.13 -9.40
CA GLY A 185 3.47 -0.89 -10.85
C GLY A 185 4.35 -1.81 -11.69
N THR A 186 5.60 -2.04 -11.30
CA THR A 186 6.51 -2.98 -11.97
C THR A 186 5.97 -4.43 -11.98
N ARG A 187 5.35 -4.87 -10.88
CA ARG A 187 4.74 -6.21 -10.79
C ARG A 187 3.49 -6.31 -11.66
N VAL A 188 2.62 -5.31 -11.62
CA VAL A 188 1.42 -5.24 -12.47
C VAL A 188 1.83 -5.22 -13.95
N ALA A 189 2.86 -4.44 -14.33
CA ALA A 189 3.41 -4.42 -15.68
C ALA A 189 3.77 -5.83 -16.15
N LYS A 190 4.56 -6.55 -15.35
CA LYS A 190 5.01 -7.91 -15.65
C LYS A 190 3.84 -8.90 -15.81
N MET A 191 2.85 -8.83 -14.91
CA MET A 191 1.68 -9.70 -14.97
C MET A 191 0.82 -9.39 -16.22
N MET A 192 0.57 -8.11 -16.49
CA MET A 192 -0.23 -7.70 -17.65
C MET A 192 0.48 -7.96 -18.98
N ALA A 193 1.81 -7.86 -19.04
CA ALA A 193 2.59 -8.29 -20.18
C ALA A 193 2.41 -9.80 -20.46
N GLY A 194 2.21 -10.62 -19.41
CA GLY A 194 1.88 -12.04 -19.54
C GLY A 194 0.55 -12.32 -20.25
N PHE A 195 -0.39 -11.37 -20.23
CA PHE A 195 -1.61 -11.42 -21.06
C PHE A 195 -1.37 -11.02 -22.53
N GLY A 196 -0.16 -10.60 -22.88
CA GLY A 196 0.18 -10.07 -24.21
C GLY A 196 -0.24 -8.61 -24.41
N ALA A 197 -0.45 -7.86 -23.33
CA ALA A 197 -0.80 -6.44 -23.39
C ALA A 197 0.44 -5.57 -23.70
N ASN A 198 0.21 -4.41 -24.30
CA ASN A 198 1.21 -3.35 -24.43
C ASN A 198 1.21 -2.54 -23.12
N ILE A 199 2.38 -2.37 -22.51
CA ILE A 199 2.51 -1.64 -21.26
C ILE A 199 3.05 -0.24 -21.52
N LEU A 200 2.26 0.77 -21.17
CA LEU A 200 2.61 2.18 -21.23
C LEU A 200 2.87 2.66 -19.79
N VAL A 201 3.92 3.42 -19.54
CA VAL A 201 4.34 3.79 -18.19
C VAL A 201 4.55 5.29 -18.07
N TYR A 202 3.92 5.90 -17.09
CA TYR A 202 4.25 7.24 -16.60
C TYR A 202 4.87 7.14 -15.20
N ASP A 203 6.13 7.52 -15.09
CA ASP A 203 6.81 7.66 -13.80
C ASP A 203 8.00 8.62 -13.92
N PRO A 204 7.90 9.85 -13.38
CA PRO A 204 8.98 10.85 -13.48
C PRO A 204 10.21 10.52 -12.61
N TYR A 205 10.13 9.53 -11.73
CA TYR A 205 11.24 9.12 -10.86
C TYR A 205 12.02 7.94 -11.42
N THR A 206 11.46 7.21 -12.38
CA THR A 206 12.11 6.09 -13.03
C THR A 206 12.66 6.52 -14.39
N PRO A 207 13.97 6.39 -14.66
CA PRO A 207 14.53 6.74 -15.97
C PRO A 207 13.85 5.96 -17.12
N ASP A 208 13.55 6.65 -18.20
CA ASP A 208 12.96 6.07 -19.40
C ASP A 208 13.73 4.85 -19.93
N ASP A 209 15.06 4.90 -19.91
CA ASP A 209 15.92 3.80 -20.38
C ASP A 209 15.70 2.51 -19.57
N LYS A 210 15.41 2.65 -18.27
CA LYS A 210 15.06 1.50 -17.42
C LYS A 210 13.72 0.90 -17.83
N ILE A 211 12.70 1.74 -18.06
CA ILE A 211 11.37 1.29 -18.50
C ILE A 211 11.48 0.58 -19.85
N ARG A 212 12.28 1.14 -20.79
CA ARG A 212 12.54 0.53 -22.12
C ARG A 212 13.33 -0.78 -21.99
N ALA A 213 14.29 -0.87 -21.09
CA ALA A 213 15.05 -2.09 -20.84
C ALA A 213 14.19 -3.22 -20.27
N ASP A 214 13.14 -2.87 -19.50
CA ASP A 214 12.14 -3.81 -19.00
C ASP A 214 11.12 -4.24 -20.11
N GLY A 215 11.21 -3.66 -21.31
CA GLY A 215 10.37 -3.98 -22.47
C GLY A 215 9.08 -3.16 -22.57
N TYR A 216 8.97 -2.03 -21.86
CA TYR A 216 7.77 -1.19 -21.79
C TYR A 216 7.99 0.18 -22.42
N ILE A 217 6.92 0.96 -22.58
CA ILE A 217 6.93 2.23 -23.32
C ILE A 217 6.73 3.37 -22.30
N PRO A 218 7.78 4.16 -22.00
CA PRO A 218 7.62 5.37 -21.17
C PRO A 218 6.91 6.47 -21.96
N MET A 219 6.04 7.23 -21.27
CA MET A 219 5.37 8.38 -21.87
C MET A 219 4.87 9.37 -20.82
N GLU A 220 4.49 10.56 -21.28
CA GLU A 220 3.88 11.58 -20.43
C GLU A 220 2.46 11.20 -20.02
N LEU A 221 1.99 11.70 -18.84
CA LEU A 221 0.70 11.32 -18.27
C LEU A 221 -0.47 11.57 -19.23
N ASN A 222 -0.49 12.71 -19.88
CA ASN A 222 -1.57 13.06 -20.81
C ASN A 222 -1.62 12.15 -22.04
N GLU A 223 -0.46 11.77 -22.54
CA GLU A 223 -0.34 10.86 -23.67
C GLU A 223 -0.73 9.43 -23.24
N LEU A 224 -0.32 8.99 -22.07
CA LEU A 224 -0.73 7.73 -21.47
C LEU A 224 -2.27 7.65 -21.38
N CYS A 225 -2.92 8.70 -20.84
CA CYS A 225 -4.38 8.74 -20.74
C CYS A 225 -5.07 8.63 -22.11
N GLN A 226 -4.50 9.26 -23.13
CA GLN A 226 -5.04 9.23 -24.50
C GLN A 226 -4.88 7.86 -25.17
N GLN A 227 -3.78 7.15 -24.90
CA GLN A 227 -3.45 5.91 -25.61
C GLN A 227 -3.93 4.65 -24.90
N SER A 228 -4.23 4.72 -23.61
CA SER A 228 -4.58 3.57 -22.79
C SER A 228 -6.02 3.08 -23.00
N ASP A 229 -6.20 1.76 -22.94
CA ASP A 229 -7.50 1.10 -22.83
C ASP A 229 -7.85 0.78 -21.37
N VAL A 230 -6.82 0.63 -20.53
CA VAL A 230 -6.93 0.49 -19.06
C VAL A 230 -5.86 1.39 -18.45
N ILE A 231 -6.23 2.17 -17.44
CA ILE A 231 -5.31 3.02 -16.68
C ILE A 231 -5.33 2.55 -15.24
N SER A 232 -4.19 2.13 -14.72
CA SER A 232 -4.04 1.66 -13.34
C SER A 232 -3.09 2.55 -12.56
N ILE A 233 -3.53 2.99 -11.37
CA ILE A 233 -2.83 3.97 -10.56
C ILE A 233 -2.03 3.27 -9.46
N HIS A 234 -0.71 3.55 -9.41
CA HIS A 234 0.25 2.99 -8.45
C HIS A 234 1.14 4.07 -7.84
N TYR A 235 0.60 5.26 -7.73
CA TYR A 235 1.32 6.43 -7.23
C TYR A 235 1.10 6.64 -5.73
N ARG A 236 2.04 7.33 -5.07
CA ARG A 236 1.86 7.76 -3.69
C ARG A 236 1.05 9.06 -3.66
N LEU A 237 0.09 9.15 -2.75
CA LEU A 237 -0.62 10.41 -2.51
C LEU A 237 0.28 11.36 -1.70
N THR A 238 0.53 12.52 -2.29
CA THR A 238 1.21 13.68 -1.68
C THR A 238 0.43 14.94 -2.04
N PRO A 239 0.73 16.10 -1.46
CA PRO A 239 0.12 17.36 -1.90
C PRO A 239 0.26 17.62 -3.41
N GLU A 240 1.40 17.23 -4.02
CA GLU A 240 1.71 17.43 -5.44
C GLU A 240 0.96 16.45 -6.36
N THR A 241 0.64 15.26 -5.85
CA THR A 241 -0.03 14.21 -6.63
C THR A 241 -1.54 14.17 -6.40
N LYS A 242 -2.05 15.00 -5.47
CA LYS A 242 -3.49 15.10 -5.22
C LYS A 242 -4.21 15.52 -6.49
N ASN A 243 -5.28 14.79 -6.83
CA ASN A 243 -6.10 15.02 -8.03
C ASN A 243 -5.30 15.00 -9.35
N MET A 244 -4.18 14.24 -9.41
CA MET A 244 -3.37 14.15 -10.62
C MET A 244 -4.13 13.55 -11.82
N ILE A 245 -5.15 12.75 -11.56
CA ILE A 245 -6.12 12.31 -12.56
C ILE A 245 -7.38 13.17 -12.39
N GLY A 246 -7.42 14.25 -13.14
CA GLY A 246 -8.47 15.26 -13.07
C GLY A 246 -9.13 15.51 -14.42
N ARG A 247 -9.77 16.66 -14.56
CA ARG A 247 -10.55 17.04 -15.75
C ARG A 247 -9.79 16.88 -17.07
N GLU A 248 -8.51 17.27 -17.10
CA GLU A 248 -7.71 17.18 -18.32
C GLU A 248 -7.46 15.73 -18.71
N GLN A 249 -7.11 14.87 -17.76
CA GLN A 249 -6.83 13.46 -17.98
C GLN A 249 -8.11 12.73 -18.45
N PHE A 250 -9.24 12.95 -17.77
CA PHE A 250 -10.53 12.36 -18.18
C PHE A 250 -10.95 12.81 -19.58
N ALA A 251 -10.73 14.07 -19.95
CA ALA A 251 -11.06 14.58 -21.30
C ALA A 251 -10.21 13.95 -22.41
N ARG A 252 -9.07 13.35 -22.07
CA ARG A 252 -8.17 12.66 -23.01
C ARG A 252 -8.39 11.16 -23.09
N MET A 253 -9.03 10.57 -22.08
CA MET A 253 -9.30 9.13 -22.05
C MET A 253 -10.19 8.70 -23.22
N LYS A 254 -9.96 7.47 -23.69
CA LYS A 254 -10.84 6.85 -24.70
C LYS A 254 -12.23 6.61 -24.07
N PRO A 255 -13.32 6.72 -24.85
CA PRO A 255 -14.67 6.46 -24.35
C PRO A 255 -14.89 5.04 -23.79
N HIS A 256 -13.99 4.13 -24.11
CA HIS A 256 -14.00 2.74 -23.62
C HIS A 256 -12.86 2.43 -22.66
N ALA A 257 -12.13 3.44 -22.20
CA ALA A 257 -11.07 3.24 -21.21
C ALA A 257 -11.63 2.87 -19.84
N PHE A 258 -10.88 2.06 -19.11
CA PHE A 258 -11.20 1.68 -17.71
C PHE A 258 -10.17 2.29 -16.75
N LEU A 259 -10.64 2.87 -15.65
CA LEU A 259 -9.79 3.40 -14.59
C LEU A 259 -9.74 2.42 -13.41
N ILE A 260 -8.56 2.07 -12.97
CA ILE A 260 -8.32 1.15 -11.85
C ILE A 260 -7.59 1.91 -10.74
N ASN A 261 -8.16 1.96 -9.55
CA ASN A 261 -7.52 2.60 -8.41
C ASN A 261 -7.54 1.69 -7.17
N THR A 262 -6.40 1.09 -6.89
CA THR A 262 -6.09 0.32 -5.67
C THR A 262 -5.01 1.01 -4.84
N ALA A 263 -4.72 2.30 -5.13
CA ALA A 263 -3.70 3.08 -4.44
C ALA A 263 -4.32 3.98 -3.36
N ARG A 264 -4.77 5.18 -3.73
CA ARG A 264 -5.43 6.15 -2.84
C ARG A 264 -6.48 6.94 -3.61
N ALA A 265 -7.64 7.19 -3.00
CA ALA A 265 -8.73 7.93 -3.63
C ALA A 265 -8.30 9.35 -4.04
N GLY A 266 -7.58 10.05 -3.17
CA GLY A 266 -7.15 11.43 -3.42
C GLY A 266 -6.22 11.66 -4.61
N LEU A 267 -5.76 10.60 -5.31
CA LEU A 267 -5.03 10.70 -6.58
C LEU A 267 -5.96 11.06 -7.75
N VAL A 268 -7.26 10.83 -7.58
CA VAL A 268 -8.29 11.08 -8.60
C VAL A 268 -9.22 12.18 -8.10
N ASP A 269 -9.53 13.13 -8.95
CA ASP A 269 -10.59 14.11 -8.68
C ASP A 269 -11.94 13.39 -8.72
N GLU A 270 -12.59 13.29 -7.56
CA GLU A 270 -13.82 12.53 -7.40
C GLU A 270 -14.96 13.10 -8.26
N SER A 271 -15.06 14.42 -8.34
CA SER A 271 -16.12 15.07 -9.13
C SER A 271 -15.98 14.79 -10.63
N CYS A 272 -14.74 14.73 -11.10
CA CYS A 272 -14.44 14.40 -12.49
C CYS A 272 -14.67 12.90 -12.78
N LEU A 273 -14.34 12.02 -11.81
CA LEU A 273 -14.60 10.58 -11.94
C LEU A 273 -16.10 10.29 -11.98
N LEU A 274 -16.88 10.87 -11.06
CA LEU A 274 -18.33 10.72 -11.04
C LEU A 274 -18.98 11.19 -12.35
N ASP A 275 -18.60 12.40 -12.82
CA ASP A 275 -19.09 12.92 -14.12
C ASP A 275 -18.71 12.01 -15.30
N ALA A 276 -17.50 11.42 -15.27
CA ALA A 276 -17.05 10.51 -16.33
C ALA A 276 -17.81 9.18 -16.33
N LEU A 277 -18.18 8.67 -15.15
CA LEU A 277 -18.93 7.42 -14.99
C LEU A 277 -20.41 7.60 -15.27
N GLU A 278 -21.06 8.63 -14.67
CA GLU A 278 -22.50 8.92 -14.84
C GLU A 278 -22.85 9.24 -16.29
N ASN A 279 -21.97 9.93 -16.98
CA ASN A 279 -22.18 10.31 -18.39
C ASN A 279 -21.50 9.34 -19.38
N HIS A 280 -21.03 8.18 -18.92
CA HIS A 280 -20.37 7.15 -19.76
C HIS A 280 -19.27 7.72 -20.67
N LYS A 281 -18.49 8.70 -20.15
CA LYS A 281 -17.35 9.27 -20.86
C LYS A 281 -16.16 8.32 -20.90
N ILE A 282 -16.16 7.33 -20.00
CA ILE A 282 -15.23 6.20 -19.97
C ILE A 282 -15.99 4.89 -19.86
N GLY A 283 -15.33 3.77 -20.14
CA GLY A 283 -15.94 2.43 -20.13
C GLY A 283 -16.30 1.92 -18.72
N GLY A 284 -15.68 2.45 -17.69
CA GLY A 284 -15.95 2.08 -16.29
C GLY A 284 -14.77 2.28 -15.38
N ALA A 285 -14.95 1.91 -14.11
CA ALA A 285 -13.86 1.96 -13.12
C ALA A 285 -13.90 0.77 -12.16
N ALA A 286 -12.72 0.37 -11.65
CA ALA A 286 -12.59 -0.55 -10.52
C ALA A 286 -11.88 0.16 -9.38
N LEU A 287 -12.56 0.29 -8.25
CA LEU A 287 -12.16 1.09 -7.12
C LEU A 287 -12.10 0.26 -5.84
N ASP A 288 -10.95 0.29 -5.17
CA ASP A 288 -10.77 -0.31 -3.84
C ASP A 288 -10.65 0.77 -2.74
N VAL A 289 -10.57 2.04 -3.12
CA VAL A 289 -10.35 3.18 -2.22
C VAL A 289 -11.32 4.31 -2.51
N PHE A 290 -11.78 5.01 -1.45
CA PHE A 290 -12.81 6.05 -1.53
C PHE A 290 -12.40 7.28 -0.74
N HIS A 291 -12.96 8.45 -1.07
CA HIS A 291 -12.71 9.70 -0.33
C HIS A 291 -13.35 9.67 1.06
N GLU A 292 -14.44 8.91 1.22
CA GLU A 292 -15.06 8.60 2.49
C GLU A 292 -15.07 7.08 2.70
N GLU A 293 -14.45 6.62 3.76
CA GLU A 293 -14.37 5.20 4.13
C GLU A 293 -14.82 5.03 5.60
N PRO A 294 -15.77 4.13 5.87
CA PRO A 294 -16.52 3.25 4.96
C PRO A 294 -17.42 4.02 3.98
N LEU A 295 -17.57 3.46 2.76
CA LEU A 295 -18.44 4.03 1.74
C LEU A 295 -19.90 4.08 2.24
N GLY A 296 -20.48 5.29 2.30
CA GLY A 296 -21.85 5.48 2.80
C GLY A 296 -22.94 4.84 1.90
N PRO A 297 -24.11 4.50 2.48
CA PRO A 297 -25.19 3.83 1.75
C PRO A 297 -25.80 4.67 0.62
N ASP A 298 -25.64 5.99 0.68
CA ASP A 298 -26.16 6.92 -0.33
C ASP A 298 -25.15 7.26 -1.41
N SER A 299 -23.97 6.64 -1.38
CA SER A 299 -22.89 6.90 -2.34
C SER A 299 -23.38 6.72 -3.79
N PRO A 300 -23.08 7.66 -4.70
CA PRO A 300 -23.46 7.57 -6.11
C PRO A 300 -22.87 6.33 -6.78
N TYR A 301 -21.70 5.87 -6.39
CA TYR A 301 -21.06 4.67 -6.95
C TYR A 301 -21.96 3.41 -6.83
N LEU A 302 -22.78 3.30 -5.77
CA LEU A 302 -23.64 2.14 -5.55
C LEU A 302 -24.81 2.03 -6.53
N LYS A 303 -25.06 3.09 -7.31
CA LYS A 303 -26.13 3.17 -8.30
C LYS A 303 -25.63 3.03 -9.75
N MET A 304 -24.31 2.93 -9.93
CA MET A 304 -23.68 2.85 -11.26
C MET A 304 -23.57 1.40 -11.73
N ASP A 305 -23.74 1.16 -13.01
CA ASP A 305 -23.64 -0.15 -13.66
C ASP A 305 -22.26 -0.42 -14.27
N ASN A 306 -21.39 0.59 -14.29
CA ASN A 306 -20.07 0.59 -14.89
C ASN A 306 -18.94 0.69 -13.86
N VAL A 307 -19.16 0.19 -12.63
CA VAL A 307 -18.14 0.15 -11.58
C VAL A 307 -18.02 -1.22 -10.93
N THR A 308 -16.80 -1.57 -10.56
CA THR A 308 -16.48 -2.69 -9.64
C THR A 308 -15.90 -2.09 -8.36
N LEU A 309 -16.51 -2.38 -7.21
CA LEU A 309 -16.15 -1.79 -5.92
C LEU A 309 -15.70 -2.87 -4.94
N THR A 310 -14.66 -2.58 -4.16
CA THR A 310 -14.19 -3.41 -3.05
C THR A 310 -13.85 -2.53 -1.83
N PRO A 311 -14.02 -3.03 -0.59
CA PRO A 311 -13.97 -2.20 0.62
C PRO A 311 -12.53 -2.07 1.18
N HIS A 312 -11.59 -1.51 0.38
CA HIS A 312 -10.19 -1.24 0.73
C HIS A 312 -9.46 -2.50 1.23
N ILE A 313 -9.53 -3.56 0.45
CA ILE A 313 -8.96 -4.88 0.79
C ILE A 313 -7.79 -5.31 -0.11
N ALA A 314 -7.32 -4.45 -1.02
CA ALA A 314 -6.23 -4.79 -1.94
C ALA A 314 -4.95 -5.27 -1.23
N GLY A 315 -4.72 -4.78 -0.01
CA GLY A 315 -3.59 -5.19 0.83
C GLY A 315 -3.88 -6.33 1.80
N THR A 316 -5.05 -6.96 1.75
CA THR A 316 -5.45 -8.00 2.72
C THR A 316 -5.03 -9.37 2.22
N ALA A 317 -4.16 -10.04 2.96
CA ALA A 317 -3.80 -11.44 2.74
C ALA A 317 -3.50 -12.12 4.08
N SER A 318 -3.82 -13.42 4.18
CA SER A 318 -3.59 -14.22 5.40
C SER A 318 -2.10 -14.38 5.74
N ASN A 319 -1.21 -14.23 4.76
CA ASN A 319 0.25 -14.33 4.93
C ASN A 319 0.98 -12.98 4.92
N SER A 320 0.27 -11.87 5.13
CA SER A 320 0.87 -10.51 5.16
C SER A 320 1.99 -10.38 6.20
N ASP A 321 1.84 -11.08 7.34
CA ASP A 321 2.82 -11.04 8.41
C ASP A 321 4.08 -11.85 8.08
N GLU A 322 3.94 -12.95 7.32
CA GLU A 322 5.09 -13.72 6.80
C GLU A 322 5.91 -12.87 5.83
N LEU A 323 5.24 -12.23 4.86
CA LEU A 323 5.90 -11.33 3.90
C LEU A 323 6.63 -10.17 4.59
N THR A 324 6.04 -9.66 5.67
CA THR A 324 6.65 -8.60 6.47
C THR A 324 7.88 -9.11 7.22
N PHE A 325 7.76 -10.30 7.82
CA PHE A 325 8.84 -10.94 8.55
C PHE A 325 10.04 -11.21 7.63
N ASP A 326 9.83 -11.78 6.45
CA ASP A 326 10.89 -12.10 5.49
C ASP A 326 11.74 -10.85 5.13
N ILE A 327 11.08 -9.70 4.90
CA ILE A 327 11.77 -8.44 4.61
C ILE A 327 12.58 -7.98 5.82
N MET A 328 12.01 -8.06 7.01
CA MET A 328 12.68 -7.59 8.22
C MET A 328 13.78 -8.57 8.67
N GLU A 329 13.58 -9.87 8.54
CA GLU A 329 14.62 -10.86 8.78
C GLU A 329 15.83 -10.62 7.87
N HIS A 330 15.59 -10.41 6.57
CA HIS A 330 16.65 -10.08 5.63
C HIS A 330 17.39 -8.80 6.04
N THR A 331 16.67 -7.75 6.44
CA THR A 331 17.24 -6.48 6.89
C THR A 331 18.08 -6.65 8.15
N LEU A 332 17.60 -7.38 9.13
CA LEU A 332 18.32 -7.64 10.38
C LEU A 332 19.57 -8.52 10.16
N ARG A 333 19.45 -9.61 9.39
CA ARG A 333 20.60 -10.45 9.03
C ARG A 333 21.66 -9.67 8.27
N HIS A 334 21.25 -8.80 7.35
CA HIS A 334 22.17 -7.93 6.63
C HIS A 334 22.90 -6.99 7.59
N TYR A 335 22.20 -6.33 8.50
CA TYR A 335 22.81 -5.45 9.51
C TYR A 335 23.81 -6.20 10.41
N PHE A 336 23.43 -7.33 10.98
CA PHE A 336 24.31 -8.07 11.87
C PHE A 336 25.55 -8.67 11.17
N THR A 337 25.47 -8.84 9.84
CA THR A 337 26.60 -9.36 9.04
C THR A 337 27.51 -8.24 8.52
N THR A 338 26.95 -7.08 8.13
CA THR A 338 27.68 -6.03 7.42
C THR A 338 27.83 -4.73 8.21
N GLY A 339 27.04 -4.54 9.27
CA GLY A 339 26.92 -3.28 10.00
C GLY A 339 26.09 -2.20 9.28
N GLN A 340 25.47 -2.52 8.14
CA GLN A 340 24.70 -1.57 7.34
C GLN A 340 23.20 -1.88 7.39
N TRP A 341 22.40 -0.84 7.60
CA TRP A 341 20.93 -0.95 7.56
C TRP A 341 20.41 -0.84 6.14
N LEU A 342 19.45 -1.69 5.77
CA LEU A 342 18.64 -1.56 4.57
C LEU A 342 17.38 -0.73 4.87
N HIS A 343 16.77 -0.18 3.83
CA HIS A 343 15.43 0.45 3.89
C HIS A 343 15.31 1.60 4.92
N VAL A 344 16.38 2.36 5.13
CA VAL A 344 16.36 3.54 6.01
C VAL A 344 15.57 4.66 5.35
N VAL A 345 14.66 5.30 6.11
CA VAL A 345 13.70 6.30 5.60
C VAL A 345 13.88 7.71 6.18
N ASN A 346 14.92 7.91 7.04
CA ASN A 346 15.21 9.21 7.67
C ASN A 346 16.71 9.56 7.65
#